data_fe5342d6f815b8570d1b52a2a36e9b3d
#
_entry.id   fe5342d6f815b8570d1b52a2a36e9b3d
#
_cell.length_a   1.000
_cell.length_b   1.000
_cell.length_c   1.000
_cell.angle_alpha   90.00
_cell.angle_beta   90.00
_cell.angle_gamma   90.00
#
_symmetry.space_group_name_H-M   'P 1'
#
loop_
_entity.id
_entity.type
_entity.pdbx_description
1 polymer ?
#
loop_
_entity_poly.entity_id
_entity_poly.type
_entity_poly.pdbx_seq_one_letter_code
_entity_poly.pdbx_strand_id
1 'polypeptide(L)'
;MSHPVPALTYADCWKYHGRQAFWLTRHVSYRIGAVLALLASRLGLTPATLTLLSFITGVGGAFVVASFPQMPEAVAGLFLLVALHLSYGLDCADGVLARATRTTSPSGALLDKIADLLGSMLIPGILGIAAFGRQTSWADDLWHAFLVWWSMTPRLALTTITWIKEGMTPGIDRKGADDTREHTLFWKLKKFAGNLQDDVIYRTGVAVSWACGHYWDFILVFQGFCCLLLVVYLITSYLEIAASEKQK
;
A
#
# COMPACT_ATOMS: atom_id res chain seq x y z
N MET A 1 24.92 7.30 27.62
CA MET A 1 23.77 7.75 28.44
C MET A 1 22.61 7.96 27.50
N SER A 2 21.65 7.04 27.47
CA SER A 2 20.44 7.15 26.66
C SER A 2 19.51 8.15 27.34
N HIS A 3 19.30 9.31 26.73
CA HIS A 3 18.25 10.21 27.16
C HIS A 3 16.91 9.44 27.08
N PRO A 4 16.09 9.44 28.14
CA PRO A 4 14.79 8.82 28.08
C PRO A 4 14.00 9.51 26.94
N VAL A 5 13.56 8.73 25.97
CA VAL A 5 12.67 9.21 24.90
C VAL A 5 11.42 9.72 25.61
N PRO A 6 11.01 10.99 25.42
CA PRO A 6 9.82 11.52 26.08
C PRO A 6 8.63 10.63 25.70
N ALA A 7 7.79 10.35 26.70
CA ALA A 7 6.60 9.52 26.49
C ALA A 7 5.72 10.14 25.39
N LEU A 8 5.63 9.48 24.24
CA LEU A 8 4.83 9.94 23.11
C LEU A 8 3.35 9.98 23.51
N THR A 9 2.66 11.02 23.07
CA THR A 9 1.19 11.09 23.15
C THR A 9 0.56 10.74 21.81
N TYR A 10 -0.73 10.45 21.79
CA TYR A 10 -1.47 10.23 20.53
C TYR A 10 -1.39 11.47 19.61
N ALA A 11 -1.45 12.68 20.17
CA ALA A 11 -1.34 13.92 19.42
C ALA A 11 0.05 14.07 18.75
N ASP A 12 1.11 13.64 19.44
CA ASP A 12 2.46 13.62 18.86
C ASP A 12 2.51 12.63 17.69
N CYS A 13 2.00 11.40 17.86
CA CYS A 13 1.94 10.41 16.78
C CYS A 13 1.14 10.95 15.57
N TRP A 14 -0.01 11.59 15.84
CA TRP A 14 -0.81 12.20 14.77
C TRP A 14 -0.07 13.27 13.99
N LYS A 15 0.73 14.11 14.64
CA LYS A 15 1.51 15.18 14.03
C LYS A 15 2.58 14.66 13.04
N TYR A 16 3.10 13.47 13.27
CA TYR A 16 4.17 12.88 12.46
C TYR A 16 3.68 12.04 11.27
N HIS A 17 2.38 11.98 11.01
CA HIS A 17 1.88 11.35 9.77
C HIS A 17 2.25 12.19 8.53
N GLY A 18 2.41 11.50 7.41
CA GLY A 18 2.69 12.15 6.11
C GLY A 18 1.56 13.09 5.69
N ARG A 19 1.92 14.26 5.14
CA ARG A 19 0.93 15.25 4.68
C ARG A 19 0.23 14.87 3.37
N GLN A 20 0.80 13.95 2.60
CA GLN A 20 0.36 13.58 1.25
C GLN A 20 -0.26 12.18 1.22
N ALA A 21 -1.18 11.86 2.11
CA ALA A 21 -1.89 10.60 2.04
C ALA A 21 -3.23 10.76 1.32
N PHE A 22 -3.67 9.67 0.71
CA PHE A 22 -5.02 9.53 0.19
C PHE A 22 -6.06 9.73 1.30
N TRP A 23 -7.27 10.10 0.92
CA TRP A 23 -8.30 10.47 1.89
C TRP A 23 -8.63 9.36 2.89
N LEU A 24 -8.82 8.12 2.41
CA LEU A 24 -9.12 6.97 3.28
C LEU A 24 -7.92 6.57 4.14
N THR A 25 -6.71 6.52 3.59
CA THR A 25 -5.49 6.30 4.37
C THR A 25 -5.41 7.28 5.53
N ARG A 26 -5.68 8.56 5.28
CA ARG A 26 -5.63 9.58 6.33
C ARG A 26 -6.68 9.38 7.42
N HIS A 27 -7.89 8.94 7.06
CA HIS A 27 -9.00 8.84 8.01
C HIS A 27 -9.10 7.49 8.72
N VAL A 28 -8.54 6.43 8.13
CA VAL A 28 -8.58 5.07 8.66
C VAL A 28 -7.18 4.65 9.14
N SER A 29 -6.25 4.41 8.22
CA SER A 29 -4.97 3.79 8.55
C SER A 29 -4.08 4.66 9.41
N TYR A 30 -4.09 5.99 9.23
CA TYR A 30 -3.32 6.89 10.09
C TYR A 30 -3.82 6.92 11.53
N ARG A 31 -5.11 6.73 11.77
CA ARG A 31 -5.64 6.61 13.13
C ARG A 31 -5.18 5.32 13.80
N ILE A 32 -5.25 4.22 13.07
CA ILE A 32 -4.73 2.92 13.52
C ILE A 32 -3.23 3.03 13.75
N GLY A 33 -2.49 3.58 12.78
CA GLY A 33 -1.04 3.77 12.86
C GLY A 33 -0.60 4.63 14.05
N ALA A 34 -1.33 5.70 14.38
CA ALA A 34 -1.02 6.54 15.54
C ALA A 34 -1.16 5.77 16.86
N VAL A 35 -2.21 4.95 16.98
CA VAL A 35 -2.41 4.10 18.16
C VAL A 35 -1.32 3.03 18.26
N LEU A 36 -1.00 2.38 17.12
CA LEU A 36 0.03 1.34 17.08
C LEU A 36 1.43 1.92 17.36
N ALA A 37 1.76 3.11 16.84
CA ALA A 37 3.02 3.79 17.12
C ALA A 37 3.14 4.15 18.62
N LEU A 38 2.05 4.61 19.24
CA LEU A 38 2.01 4.88 20.67
C LEU A 38 2.24 3.61 21.49
N LEU A 39 1.57 2.51 21.15
CA LEU A 39 1.76 1.23 21.84
C LEU A 39 3.20 0.71 21.64
N ALA A 40 3.71 0.76 20.41
CA ALA A 40 5.07 0.35 20.10
C ALA A 40 6.13 1.15 20.87
N SER A 41 5.94 2.47 20.99
CA SER A 41 6.80 3.34 21.81
C SER A 41 6.83 2.92 23.29
N ARG A 42 5.68 2.58 23.85
CA ARG A 42 5.58 2.11 25.25
C ARG A 42 6.21 0.73 25.45
N LEU A 43 6.17 -0.13 24.45
CA LEU A 43 6.79 -1.44 24.47
C LEU A 43 8.27 -1.43 24.09
N GLY A 44 8.84 -0.27 23.75
CA GLY A 44 10.23 -0.13 23.34
C GLY A 44 10.54 -0.77 21.99
N LEU A 45 9.52 -0.96 21.14
CA LEU A 45 9.72 -1.53 19.79
C LEU A 45 10.38 -0.51 18.87
N THR A 46 11.18 -1.01 17.94
CA THR A 46 11.85 -0.17 16.92
C THR A 46 10.97 -0.01 15.68
N PRO A 47 11.16 1.04 14.86
CA PRO A 47 10.49 1.16 13.57
C PRO A 47 10.68 -0.07 12.67
N ALA A 48 11.90 -0.60 12.57
CA ALA A 48 12.18 -1.80 11.79
C ALA A 48 11.39 -3.03 12.27
N THR A 49 11.15 -3.16 13.58
CA THR A 49 10.28 -4.22 14.12
C THR A 49 8.85 -4.07 13.64
N LEU A 50 8.34 -2.83 13.56
CA LEU A 50 6.98 -2.57 13.05
C LEU A 50 6.87 -2.89 11.57
N THR A 51 7.86 -2.52 10.75
CA THR A 51 7.94 -2.89 9.33
C THR A 51 7.89 -4.41 9.15
N LEU A 52 8.67 -5.17 9.93
CA LEU A 52 8.65 -6.63 9.88
C LEU A 52 7.31 -7.21 10.34
N LEU A 53 6.72 -6.68 11.40
CA LEU A 53 5.39 -7.09 11.88
C LEU A 53 4.30 -6.79 10.86
N SER A 54 4.37 -5.63 10.17
CA SER A 54 3.48 -5.28 9.07
C SER A 54 3.56 -6.35 7.97
N PHE A 55 4.76 -6.65 7.50
CA PHE A 55 5.00 -7.65 6.47
C PHE A 55 4.48 -9.05 6.87
N ILE A 56 4.86 -9.51 8.05
CA ILE A 56 4.44 -10.83 8.58
C ILE A 56 2.91 -10.89 8.73
N THR A 57 2.28 -9.82 9.22
CA THR A 57 0.82 -9.78 9.41
C THR A 57 0.09 -9.84 8.06
N GLY A 58 0.54 -9.09 7.06
CA GLY A 58 -0.09 -9.06 5.73
C GLY A 58 0.12 -10.38 4.97
N VAL A 59 1.35 -10.81 4.81
CA VAL A 59 1.71 -12.05 4.09
C VAL A 59 1.25 -13.29 4.85
N GLY A 60 1.43 -13.31 6.17
CA GLY A 60 0.94 -14.39 7.04
C GLY A 60 -0.57 -14.52 7.01
N GLY A 61 -1.30 -13.39 6.98
CA GLY A 61 -2.76 -13.38 6.82
C GLY A 61 -3.22 -14.03 5.52
N ALA A 62 -2.59 -13.68 4.40
CA ALA A 62 -2.85 -14.31 3.11
C ALA A 62 -2.51 -15.82 3.14
N PHE A 63 -1.38 -16.18 3.74
CA PHE A 63 -0.95 -17.56 3.85
C PHE A 63 -1.92 -18.41 4.71
N VAL A 64 -2.43 -17.87 5.81
CA VAL A 64 -3.43 -18.56 6.65
C VAL A 64 -4.67 -18.87 5.81
N VAL A 65 -5.22 -17.91 5.07
CA VAL A 65 -6.40 -18.14 4.22
C VAL A 65 -6.12 -19.17 3.13
N ALA A 66 -4.92 -19.16 2.54
CA ALA A 66 -4.50 -20.13 1.54
C ALA A 66 -4.35 -21.55 2.13
N SER A 67 -3.87 -21.66 3.38
CA SER A 67 -3.65 -22.94 4.05
C SER A 67 -4.93 -23.63 4.55
N PHE A 68 -6.04 -22.88 4.64
CA PHE A 68 -7.32 -23.40 5.10
C PHE A 68 -8.43 -23.26 4.01
N PRO A 69 -8.34 -24.03 2.91
CA PRO A 69 -9.29 -23.93 1.80
C PRO A 69 -10.74 -24.21 2.20
N GLN A 70 -10.95 -24.97 3.29
CA GLN A 70 -12.29 -25.27 3.85
C GLN A 70 -12.88 -24.12 4.68
N MET A 71 -12.11 -23.05 4.95
CA MET A 71 -12.64 -21.89 5.68
C MET A 71 -13.79 -21.25 4.90
N PRO A 72 -14.96 -20.98 5.53
CA PRO A 72 -16.04 -20.25 4.86
C PRO A 72 -15.54 -18.92 4.31
N GLU A 73 -15.95 -18.56 3.08
CA GLU A 73 -15.49 -17.36 2.39
C GLU A 73 -15.70 -16.08 3.20
N ALA A 74 -16.87 -15.95 3.85
CA ALA A 74 -17.15 -14.81 4.71
C ALA A 74 -16.20 -14.70 5.91
N VAL A 75 -15.80 -15.84 6.52
CA VAL A 75 -14.86 -15.88 7.63
C VAL A 75 -13.45 -15.54 7.13
N ALA A 76 -13.04 -16.12 6.00
CA ALA A 76 -11.76 -15.82 5.37
C ALA A 76 -11.65 -14.35 4.97
N GLY A 77 -12.71 -13.77 4.38
CA GLY A 77 -12.76 -12.36 4.03
C GLY A 77 -12.70 -11.44 5.25
N LEU A 78 -13.43 -11.76 6.34
CA LEU A 78 -13.34 -10.99 7.58
C LEU A 78 -11.94 -11.07 8.19
N PHE A 79 -11.32 -12.23 8.18
CA PHE A 79 -9.95 -12.43 8.65
C PHE A 79 -8.96 -11.61 7.81
N LEU A 80 -9.08 -11.65 6.47
CA LEU A 80 -8.27 -10.82 5.56
C LEU A 80 -8.47 -9.33 5.82
N LEU A 81 -9.72 -8.89 6.05
CA LEU A 81 -10.01 -7.50 6.36
C LEU A 81 -9.19 -7.03 7.57
N VAL A 82 -9.23 -7.79 8.64
CA VAL A 82 -8.48 -7.46 9.87
C VAL A 82 -6.97 -7.54 9.63
N ALA A 83 -6.46 -8.62 9.04
CA ALA A 83 -5.04 -8.84 8.84
C ALA A 83 -4.42 -7.78 7.92
N LEU A 84 -5.07 -7.46 6.79
CA LEU A 84 -4.55 -6.51 5.82
C LEU A 84 -4.61 -5.06 6.33
N HIS A 85 -5.65 -4.68 7.08
CA HIS A 85 -5.73 -3.34 7.69
C HIS A 85 -4.79 -3.18 8.88
N LEU A 86 -4.60 -4.22 9.69
CA LEU A 86 -3.62 -4.21 10.76
C LEU A 86 -2.19 -4.12 10.19
N SER A 87 -1.87 -4.89 9.14
CA SER A 87 -0.62 -4.79 8.42
C SER A 87 -0.34 -3.35 7.97
N TYR A 88 -1.31 -2.73 7.28
CA TYR A 88 -1.13 -1.37 6.80
C TYR A 88 -1.09 -0.32 7.93
N GLY A 89 -1.79 -0.55 9.02
CA GLY A 89 -1.68 0.27 10.23
C GLY A 89 -0.29 0.21 10.88
N LEU A 90 0.32 -0.99 10.91
CA LEU A 90 1.70 -1.18 11.40
C LEU A 90 2.72 -0.51 10.51
N ASP A 91 2.54 -0.57 9.19
CA ASP A 91 3.32 0.13 8.19
C ASP A 91 3.26 1.65 8.39
N CYS A 92 2.08 2.22 8.52
CA CYS A 92 1.92 3.63 8.85
C CYS A 92 2.58 4.00 10.19
N ALA A 93 2.57 3.08 11.16
CA ALA A 93 3.09 3.31 12.50
C ALA A 93 4.62 3.37 12.56
N ASP A 94 5.34 2.60 11.72
CA ASP A 94 6.80 2.58 11.72
C ASP A 94 7.40 3.92 11.31
N GLY A 95 6.86 4.52 10.25
CA GLY A 95 7.26 5.86 9.81
C GLY A 95 6.92 6.95 10.82
N VAL A 96 5.79 6.84 11.51
CA VAL A 96 5.42 7.75 12.61
C VAL A 96 6.42 7.61 13.76
N LEU A 97 6.69 6.37 14.19
CA LEU A 97 7.61 6.10 15.28
C LEU A 97 9.02 6.60 14.95
N ALA A 98 9.52 6.29 13.72
CA ALA A 98 10.85 6.73 13.27
C ALA A 98 11.00 8.25 13.31
N ARG A 99 9.99 8.99 12.85
CA ARG A 99 10.00 10.46 12.86
C ARG A 99 9.85 11.04 14.26
N ALA A 100 8.99 10.46 15.10
CA ALA A 100 8.76 10.91 16.46
C ALA A 100 9.98 10.69 17.37
N THR A 101 10.69 9.58 17.18
CA THR A 101 11.89 9.23 17.95
C THR A 101 13.19 9.75 17.32
N ARG A 102 13.11 10.39 16.14
CA ARG A 102 14.27 10.85 15.36
C ARG A 102 15.27 9.74 15.00
N THR A 103 14.75 8.54 14.76
CA THR A 103 15.55 7.35 14.39
C THR A 103 15.43 7.00 12.91
N THR A 104 15.03 7.96 12.07
CA THR A 104 14.99 7.77 10.62
C THR A 104 16.39 7.45 10.08
N SER A 105 16.49 6.41 9.24
CA SER A 105 17.74 5.98 8.64
C SER A 105 17.55 5.51 7.19
N PRO A 106 18.59 5.61 6.33
CA PRO A 106 18.52 5.10 4.97
C PRO A 106 18.24 3.58 4.91
N SER A 107 18.81 2.82 5.85
CA SER A 107 18.59 1.37 5.95
C SER A 107 17.15 1.03 6.35
N GLY A 108 16.54 1.82 7.26
CA GLY A 108 15.13 1.69 7.61
C GLY A 108 14.21 1.99 6.43
N ALA A 109 14.49 3.06 5.70
CA ALA A 109 13.73 3.40 4.49
C ALA A 109 13.88 2.35 3.37
N LEU A 110 15.05 1.69 3.27
CA LEU A 110 15.24 0.59 2.32
C LEU A 110 14.44 -0.65 2.74
N LEU A 111 14.48 -1.00 4.03
CA LEU A 111 13.71 -2.14 4.58
C LEU A 111 12.21 -1.96 4.33
N ASP A 112 11.68 -0.77 4.61
CA ASP A 112 10.30 -0.38 4.36
C ASP A 112 9.91 -0.60 2.89
N LYS A 113 10.69 -0.06 1.94
CA LYS A 113 10.46 -0.26 0.50
C LYS A 113 10.54 -1.72 0.05
N ILE A 114 11.46 -2.51 0.61
CA ILE A 114 11.57 -3.94 0.32
C ILE A 114 10.33 -4.69 0.85
N ALA A 115 9.89 -4.38 2.06
CA ALA A 115 8.71 -4.99 2.65
C ALA A 115 7.44 -4.67 1.84
N ASP A 116 7.28 -3.42 1.41
CA ASP A 116 6.19 -2.96 0.54
C ASP A 116 6.19 -3.70 -0.80
N LEU A 117 7.36 -3.79 -1.44
CA LEU A 117 7.53 -4.45 -2.72
C LEU A 117 7.15 -5.93 -2.63
N LEU A 118 7.74 -6.64 -1.67
CA LEU A 118 7.48 -8.06 -1.44
C LEU A 118 6.03 -8.30 -1.01
N GLY A 119 5.47 -7.48 -0.14
CA GLY A 119 4.07 -7.55 0.28
C GLY A 119 3.10 -7.36 -0.88
N SER A 120 3.39 -6.40 -1.76
CA SER A 120 2.59 -6.13 -2.96
C SER A 120 2.61 -7.27 -3.98
N MET A 121 3.64 -8.12 -3.97
CA MET A 121 3.75 -9.31 -4.80
C MET A 121 3.15 -10.54 -4.10
N LEU A 122 3.57 -10.82 -2.87
CA LEU A 122 3.27 -12.07 -2.20
C LEU A 122 1.81 -12.17 -1.77
N ILE A 123 1.21 -11.08 -1.27
CA ILE A 123 -0.20 -11.11 -0.82
C ILE A 123 -1.15 -11.49 -1.98
N PRO A 124 -1.19 -10.76 -3.11
CA PRO A 124 -2.08 -11.13 -4.21
C PRO A 124 -1.67 -12.43 -4.88
N GLY A 125 -0.38 -12.76 -4.93
CA GLY A 125 0.11 -14.03 -5.47
C GLY A 125 -0.39 -15.25 -4.67
N ILE A 126 -0.25 -15.22 -3.34
CA ILE A 126 -0.72 -16.29 -2.44
C ILE A 126 -2.25 -16.42 -2.54
N LEU A 127 -2.97 -15.29 -2.47
CA LEU A 127 -4.44 -15.30 -2.57
C LEU A 127 -4.91 -15.74 -3.95
N GLY A 128 -4.20 -15.36 -5.03
CA GLY A 128 -4.50 -15.81 -6.38
C GLY A 128 -4.37 -17.32 -6.52
N ILE A 129 -3.28 -17.91 -6.03
CA ILE A 129 -3.09 -19.36 -6.01
C ILE A 129 -4.18 -20.04 -5.18
N ALA A 130 -4.52 -19.50 -4.02
CA ALA A 130 -5.56 -20.06 -3.15
C ALA A 130 -6.97 -19.96 -3.77
N ALA A 131 -7.29 -18.85 -4.43
CA ALA A 131 -8.56 -18.67 -5.13
C ALA A 131 -8.68 -19.64 -6.31
N PHE A 132 -7.55 -19.92 -7.01
CA PHE A 132 -7.47 -20.91 -8.06
C PHE A 132 -7.76 -22.33 -7.54
N GLY A 133 -7.12 -22.75 -6.46
CA GLY A 133 -7.31 -24.08 -5.87
C GLY A 133 -8.75 -24.38 -5.41
N ARG A 134 -9.59 -23.34 -5.26
CA ARG A 134 -11.03 -23.49 -4.97
C ARG A 134 -11.90 -23.70 -6.19
N GLN A 135 -11.43 -23.34 -7.37
CA GLN A 135 -12.11 -23.50 -8.66
C GLN A 135 -11.54 -24.73 -9.37
N THR A 136 -12.20 -25.84 -9.26
CA THR A 136 -11.73 -27.22 -9.47
C THR A 136 -11.51 -27.69 -10.91
N SER A 137 -11.14 -26.89 -11.88
CA SER A 137 -10.76 -27.40 -13.20
C SER A 137 -9.35 -26.93 -13.60
N TRP A 138 -8.41 -27.86 -13.66
CA TRP A 138 -7.03 -27.67 -14.13
C TRP A 138 -6.93 -27.49 -15.66
N ALA A 139 -8.05 -27.36 -16.35
CA ALA A 139 -8.09 -27.35 -17.82
C ALA A 139 -7.47 -26.08 -18.45
N ASP A 140 -7.25 -25.02 -17.67
CA ASP A 140 -6.75 -23.73 -18.16
C ASP A 140 -5.52 -23.23 -17.39
N ASP A 141 -4.52 -24.10 -17.14
CA ASP A 141 -3.34 -23.81 -16.32
C ASP A 141 -2.60 -22.52 -16.75
N LEU A 142 -2.48 -22.27 -18.05
CA LEU A 142 -1.81 -21.07 -18.56
C LEU A 142 -2.61 -19.78 -18.28
N TRP A 143 -3.93 -19.85 -18.42
CA TRP A 143 -4.80 -18.70 -18.13
C TRP A 143 -4.76 -18.34 -16.64
N HIS A 144 -4.79 -19.34 -15.78
CA HIS A 144 -4.72 -19.12 -14.33
C HIS A 144 -3.33 -18.65 -13.89
N ALA A 145 -2.26 -19.17 -14.46
CA ALA A 145 -0.91 -18.65 -14.23
C ALA A 145 -0.81 -17.18 -14.66
N PHE A 146 -1.42 -16.81 -15.79
CA PHE A 146 -1.52 -15.43 -16.24
C PHE A 146 -2.31 -14.56 -15.25
N LEU A 147 -3.46 -15.02 -14.75
CA LEU A 147 -4.25 -14.28 -13.78
C LEU A 147 -3.51 -14.04 -12.45
N VAL A 148 -2.79 -15.05 -11.96
CA VAL A 148 -1.92 -14.90 -10.77
C VAL A 148 -0.83 -13.86 -11.04
N TRP A 149 -0.13 -13.95 -12.16
CA TRP A 149 0.87 -12.97 -12.57
C TRP A 149 0.26 -11.57 -12.72
N TRP A 150 -0.89 -11.46 -13.39
CA TRP A 150 -1.64 -10.21 -13.56
C TRP A 150 -2.03 -9.59 -12.22
N SER A 151 -2.40 -10.40 -11.22
CA SER A 151 -2.78 -9.90 -9.89
C SER A 151 -1.64 -9.18 -9.16
N MET A 152 -0.39 -9.49 -9.50
CA MET A 152 0.81 -8.91 -8.87
C MET A 152 1.37 -7.70 -9.63
N THR A 153 1.31 -7.70 -10.95
CA THR A 153 2.23 -6.90 -11.78
C THR A 153 1.84 -5.43 -11.97
N PRO A 154 0.59 -5.04 -12.36
CA PRO A 154 0.29 -3.66 -12.72
C PRO A 154 0.45 -2.67 -11.57
N ARG A 155 -0.01 -3.04 -10.39
CA ARG A 155 0.12 -2.20 -9.20
C ARG A 155 1.56 -2.06 -8.76
N LEU A 156 2.32 -3.16 -8.80
CA LEU A 156 3.75 -3.17 -8.51
C LEU A 156 4.51 -2.25 -9.45
N ALA A 157 4.24 -2.33 -10.77
CA ALA A 157 4.86 -1.48 -11.78
C ALA A 157 4.57 -0.01 -11.50
N LEU A 158 3.32 0.34 -11.18
CA LEU A 158 2.93 1.71 -10.87
C LEU A 158 3.66 2.25 -9.64
N THR A 159 3.72 1.49 -8.57
CA THR A 159 4.44 1.86 -7.34
C THR A 159 5.94 2.05 -7.60
N THR A 160 6.57 1.09 -8.31
CA THR A 160 8.00 1.13 -8.62
C THR A 160 8.35 2.35 -9.48
N ILE A 161 7.56 2.64 -10.52
CA ILE A 161 7.79 3.78 -11.40
C ILE A 161 7.61 5.11 -10.65
N THR A 162 6.65 5.18 -9.73
CA THR A 162 6.48 6.35 -8.87
C THR A 162 7.74 6.60 -8.02
N TRP A 163 8.31 5.57 -7.40
CA TRP A 163 9.54 5.69 -6.63
C TRP A 163 10.75 6.08 -7.48
N ILE A 164 10.87 5.50 -8.68
CA ILE A 164 11.95 5.88 -9.63
C ILE A 164 11.84 7.37 -9.98
N LYS A 165 10.64 7.84 -10.31
CA LYS A 165 10.42 9.27 -10.61
C LYS A 165 10.78 10.16 -9.44
N GLU A 166 10.38 9.81 -8.22
CA GLU A 166 10.73 10.56 -7.01
C GLU A 166 12.25 10.63 -6.78
N GLY A 167 12.96 9.55 -7.07
CA GLY A 167 14.42 9.50 -7.00
C GLY A 167 15.12 10.35 -8.10
N MET A 168 14.53 10.44 -9.28
CA MET A 168 15.07 11.23 -10.40
C MET A 168 14.82 12.73 -10.29
N THR A 169 13.80 13.13 -9.52
CA THR A 169 13.40 14.55 -9.36
C THR A 169 13.43 14.99 -7.90
N PRO A 170 14.59 14.86 -7.19
CA PRO A 170 14.70 15.31 -5.82
C PRO A 170 14.57 16.85 -5.77
N GLY A 171 13.65 17.34 -4.95
CA GLY A 171 13.52 18.78 -4.68
C GLY A 171 12.63 19.58 -5.62
N ILE A 172 11.95 18.96 -6.57
CA ILE A 172 10.82 19.61 -7.25
C ILE A 172 9.70 19.75 -6.23
N ASP A 173 9.60 20.94 -5.65
CA ASP A 173 8.58 21.28 -4.65
C ASP A 173 7.21 21.30 -5.34
N ARG A 174 6.44 20.23 -5.19
CA ARG A 174 5.11 20.05 -5.78
C ARG A 174 4.10 21.10 -5.28
N LYS A 175 4.45 21.87 -4.25
CA LYS A 175 3.57 22.86 -3.64
C LYS A 175 3.24 24.05 -4.55
N GLY A 176 4.14 24.45 -5.44
CA GLY A 176 3.92 25.62 -6.30
C GLY A 176 3.12 25.32 -7.57
N ALA A 177 3.14 24.07 -8.05
CA ALA A 177 2.44 23.68 -9.29
C ALA A 177 0.99 23.25 -9.04
N ASP A 178 0.62 22.93 -7.81
CA ASP A 178 -0.68 22.35 -7.45
C ASP A 178 -1.77 23.43 -7.31
N ASP A 179 -1.43 24.63 -6.87
CA ASP A 179 -2.41 25.66 -6.45
C ASP A 179 -3.15 26.31 -7.64
N THR A 180 -2.52 26.39 -8.81
CA THR A 180 -3.14 27.00 -10.01
C THR A 180 -3.89 26.00 -10.89
N ARG A 181 -3.64 24.70 -10.74
CA ARG A 181 -4.24 23.63 -11.56
C ARG A 181 -5.48 22.98 -10.93
N GLU A 182 -5.77 23.24 -9.65
CA GLU A 182 -6.86 22.58 -8.89
C GLU A 182 -8.27 22.81 -9.46
N HIS A 183 -8.46 23.76 -10.36
CA HIS A 183 -9.78 24.11 -10.90
C HIS A 183 -10.18 23.35 -12.16
N THR A 184 -9.29 22.60 -12.81
CA THR A 184 -9.62 21.88 -14.03
C THR A 184 -10.30 20.54 -13.72
N LEU A 185 -11.31 20.16 -14.54
CA LEU A 185 -11.98 18.86 -14.45
C LEU A 185 -10.98 17.69 -14.52
N PHE A 186 -9.94 17.83 -15.35
CA PHE A 186 -8.86 16.84 -15.47
C PHE A 186 -8.13 16.60 -14.13
N TRP A 187 -7.82 17.66 -13.38
CA TRP A 187 -7.18 17.56 -12.07
C TRP A 187 -8.09 16.90 -11.03
N LYS A 188 -9.38 17.21 -11.04
CA LYS A 188 -10.37 16.56 -10.17
C LYS A 188 -10.48 15.07 -10.48
N LEU A 189 -10.51 14.71 -11.75
CA LEU A 189 -10.53 13.31 -12.19
C LEU A 189 -9.23 12.58 -11.83
N LYS A 190 -8.07 13.21 -12.03
CA LYS A 190 -6.76 12.64 -11.64
C LYS A 190 -6.67 12.40 -10.12
N LYS A 191 -7.14 13.37 -9.32
CA LYS A 191 -7.19 13.26 -7.85
C LYS A 191 -8.16 12.15 -7.41
N PHE A 192 -9.33 12.08 -8.03
CA PHE A 192 -10.31 11.01 -7.77
C PHE A 192 -9.75 9.64 -8.14
N ALA A 193 -9.17 9.50 -9.33
CA ALA A 193 -8.53 8.27 -9.78
C ALA A 193 -7.36 7.86 -8.87
N GLY A 194 -6.55 8.83 -8.41
CA GLY A 194 -5.51 8.58 -7.41
C GLY A 194 -6.08 8.05 -6.09
N ASN A 195 -7.20 8.60 -5.61
CA ASN A 195 -7.84 8.09 -4.40
C ASN A 195 -8.35 6.65 -4.53
N LEU A 196 -8.73 6.20 -5.73
CA LEU A 196 -9.13 4.81 -5.96
C LEU A 196 -7.96 3.81 -5.84
N GLN A 197 -6.71 4.29 -5.93
CA GLN A 197 -5.50 3.49 -5.68
C GLN A 197 -5.13 3.40 -4.20
N ASP A 198 -5.90 4.05 -3.31
CA ASP A 198 -5.64 4.01 -1.87
C ASP A 198 -5.54 2.55 -1.39
N ASP A 199 -4.51 2.26 -0.64
CA ASP A 199 -4.27 0.96 -0.04
C ASP A 199 -5.45 0.45 0.78
N VAL A 200 -6.19 1.35 1.42
CA VAL A 200 -7.42 1.02 2.16
C VAL A 200 -8.48 0.45 1.21
N ILE A 201 -8.68 1.06 0.02
CA ILE A 201 -9.66 0.58 -0.97
C ILE A 201 -9.24 -0.79 -1.49
N TYR A 202 -7.97 -0.95 -1.88
CA TYR A 202 -7.46 -2.22 -2.37
C TYR A 202 -7.61 -3.34 -1.34
N ARG A 203 -7.15 -3.13 -0.12
CA ARG A 203 -7.19 -4.13 0.96
C ARG A 203 -8.63 -4.49 1.37
N THR A 204 -9.51 -3.49 1.44
CA THR A 204 -10.94 -3.71 1.67
C THR A 204 -11.57 -4.47 0.51
N GLY A 205 -11.27 -4.08 -0.73
CA GLY A 205 -11.79 -4.73 -1.93
C GLY A 205 -11.37 -6.20 -2.02
N VAL A 206 -10.11 -6.52 -1.74
CA VAL A 206 -9.61 -7.90 -1.65
C VAL A 206 -10.39 -8.71 -0.62
N ALA A 207 -10.55 -8.17 0.58
CA ALA A 207 -11.23 -8.88 1.67
C ALA A 207 -12.74 -9.10 1.40
N VAL A 208 -13.42 -8.06 0.91
CA VAL A 208 -14.86 -8.12 0.60
C VAL A 208 -15.12 -9.03 -0.60
N SER A 209 -14.35 -8.91 -1.67
CA SER A 209 -14.50 -9.75 -2.85
C SER A 209 -14.22 -11.23 -2.54
N TRP A 210 -13.26 -11.50 -1.64
CA TRP A 210 -13.03 -12.85 -1.14
C TRP A 210 -14.23 -13.37 -0.36
N ALA A 211 -14.78 -12.56 0.56
CA ALA A 211 -15.95 -12.92 1.35
C ALA A 211 -17.21 -13.22 0.49
N CYS A 212 -17.29 -12.60 -0.68
CA CYS A 212 -18.41 -12.77 -1.62
C CYS A 212 -18.14 -13.83 -2.71
N GLY A 213 -16.97 -14.47 -2.73
CA GLY A 213 -16.60 -15.43 -3.78
C GLY A 213 -16.22 -14.78 -5.13
N HIS A 214 -16.03 -13.46 -5.18
CA HIS A 214 -15.76 -12.66 -6.38
C HIS A 214 -14.32 -12.10 -6.43
N TYR A 215 -13.35 -12.80 -5.85
CA TYR A 215 -11.95 -12.33 -5.78
C TYR A 215 -11.39 -12.00 -7.17
N TRP A 216 -11.56 -12.88 -8.15
CA TRP A 216 -11.02 -12.68 -9.49
C TRP A 216 -11.66 -11.51 -10.23
N ASP A 217 -12.97 -11.31 -10.08
CA ASP A 217 -13.67 -10.19 -10.68
C ASP A 217 -13.11 -8.86 -10.19
N PHE A 218 -12.91 -8.75 -8.87
CA PHE A 218 -12.29 -7.58 -8.27
C PHE A 218 -10.86 -7.37 -8.76
N ILE A 219 -10.03 -8.41 -8.76
CA ILE A 219 -8.63 -8.30 -9.18
C ILE A 219 -8.51 -7.89 -10.65
N LEU A 220 -9.31 -8.47 -11.55
CA LEU A 220 -9.29 -8.12 -12.97
C LEU A 220 -9.64 -6.64 -13.18
N VAL A 221 -10.72 -6.17 -12.57
CA VAL A 221 -11.16 -4.77 -12.69
C VAL A 221 -10.15 -3.82 -12.07
N PHE A 222 -9.68 -4.11 -10.85
CA PHE A 222 -8.74 -3.25 -10.14
C PHE A 222 -7.38 -3.16 -10.83
N GLN A 223 -6.82 -4.28 -11.28
CA GLN A 223 -5.54 -4.28 -11.98
C GLN A 223 -5.65 -3.67 -13.39
N GLY A 224 -6.76 -3.86 -14.09
CA GLY A 224 -7.06 -3.16 -15.34
C GLY A 224 -7.07 -1.65 -15.16
N PHE A 225 -7.67 -1.17 -14.07
CA PHE A 225 -7.63 0.24 -13.68
C PHE A 225 -6.20 0.71 -13.36
N CYS A 226 -5.40 -0.09 -12.64
CA CYS A 226 -3.99 0.21 -12.38
C CYS A 226 -3.17 0.31 -13.68
N CYS A 227 -3.42 -0.55 -14.67
CA CYS A 227 -2.80 -0.46 -15.99
C CYS A 227 -3.12 0.85 -16.70
N LEU A 228 -4.39 1.26 -16.71
CA LEU A 228 -4.80 2.52 -17.31
C LEU A 228 -4.09 3.71 -16.64
N LEU A 229 -4.04 3.71 -15.31
CA LEU A 229 -3.36 4.75 -14.56
C LEU A 229 -1.84 4.74 -14.79
N LEU A 230 -1.24 3.58 -14.93
CA LEU A 230 0.18 3.45 -15.28
C LEU A 230 0.48 4.15 -16.60
N VAL A 231 -0.32 3.90 -17.64
CA VAL A 231 -0.16 4.57 -18.94
C VAL A 231 -0.30 6.09 -18.81
N VAL A 232 -1.34 6.57 -18.13
CA VAL A 232 -1.54 8.00 -17.89
C VAL A 232 -0.37 8.61 -17.12
N TYR A 233 0.13 7.91 -16.09
CA TYR A 233 1.25 8.35 -15.28
C TYR A 233 2.56 8.42 -16.08
N LEU A 234 2.83 7.43 -16.92
CA LEU A 234 4.01 7.43 -17.79
C LEU A 234 3.99 8.59 -18.77
N ILE A 235 2.86 8.81 -19.46
CA ILE A 235 2.71 9.91 -20.41
C ILE A 235 2.89 11.26 -19.70
N THR A 236 2.19 11.48 -18.58
CA THR A 236 2.29 12.75 -17.85
C THR A 236 3.69 13.00 -17.29
N SER A 237 4.36 11.94 -16.80
CA SER A 237 5.72 12.05 -16.26
C SER A 237 6.73 12.37 -17.37
N TYR A 238 6.62 11.73 -18.53
CA TYR A 238 7.45 12.04 -19.68
C TYR A 238 7.30 13.49 -20.12
N LEU A 239 6.06 14.00 -20.23
CA LEU A 239 5.78 15.37 -20.62
C LEU A 239 6.33 16.39 -19.61
N GLU A 240 6.24 16.10 -18.30
CA GLU A 240 6.80 16.94 -17.24
C GLU A 240 8.33 17.01 -17.31
N ILE A 241 9.01 15.89 -17.53
CA ILE A 241 10.47 15.84 -17.66
C ILE A 241 10.91 16.58 -18.92
N ALA A 242 10.28 16.31 -20.08
CA ALA A 242 10.60 16.98 -21.34
C ALA A 242 10.37 18.50 -21.29
N ALA A 243 9.36 18.96 -20.54
CA ALA A 243 9.13 20.38 -20.32
C ALA A 243 10.21 21.03 -19.44
N SER A 244 10.71 20.31 -18.43
CA SER A 244 11.78 20.81 -17.55
C SER A 244 13.14 20.92 -18.25
N GLU A 245 13.40 20.06 -19.24
CA GLU A 245 14.65 20.11 -20.03
C GLU A 245 14.70 21.32 -20.97
N LYS A 246 13.55 21.78 -21.45
CA LYS A 246 13.46 22.97 -22.33
C LYS A 246 13.63 24.31 -21.59
N GLN A 247 13.60 24.29 -20.26
CA GLN A 247 13.75 25.48 -19.42
C GLN A 247 15.20 25.67 -18.90
N LYS A 248 16.06 24.70 -19.14
CA LYS A 248 17.51 24.75 -18.86
C LYS A 248 18.28 25.23 -20.08
#